data_8f78c466bf3d2cf2a33307950a8d2042
#
_entry.id   8f78c466bf3d2cf2a33307950a8d2042
#
_cell.length_a   1.000
_cell.length_b   1.000
_cell.length_c   1.000
_cell.angle_alpha   90.00
_cell.angle_beta   90.00
_cell.angle_gamma   90.00
#
_symmetry.space_group_name_H-M   'P 1'
#
loop_
_entity.id
_entity.type
_entity.pdbx_description
1 polymer ?
#
loop_
_entity_poly.entity_id
_entity_poly.type
_entity_poly.pdbx_seq_one_letter_code
_entity_poly.pdbx_strand_id
1 'polypeptide(L)'
;MPDQSSEPIIRVQNLVNRFGNETVHDGLDLEVFRGEVLGVVGASGSGKSVLLRTIIGLNRPIAGRVEVFGHDILAISHAGQREVEKHWGVLFQDGALFSSLTVAENIGVPLKEYYDMPLRLMDEIAAFKVGIVGLPEGTGEKYPSQLSGGMRKRSGLARALALDPEIVFLDEPTAGLDPIAAGEFDVLIRDLRSSLGLTVFMVTHDLDTLFSICDRVAVLVDKKIRVGTLEQLLRDNHPWIQTYFHGPRGRAALLSESQHSPKQEARLTAPL
;
A
#
# COMPACT_ATOMS: atom_id res chain seq x y z
N MET A 1 4.97 18.12 -1.36
CA MET A 1 5.69 17.16 -2.23
C MET A 1 6.79 16.54 -1.40
N PRO A 2 7.00 15.22 -1.42
CA PRO A 2 8.16 14.64 -0.75
C PRO A 2 9.43 15.26 -1.35
N ASP A 3 10.39 15.52 -0.50
CA ASP A 3 11.68 16.10 -0.89
C ASP A 3 12.43 15.07 -1.75
N GLN A 4 12.48 15.31 -3.06
CA GLN A 4 13.20 14.44 -4.01
C GLN A 4 14.73 14.46 -3.82
N SER A 5 15.25 15.23 -2.87
CA SER A 5 16.66 15.20 -2.45
C SER A 5 16.96 14.08 -1.44
N SER A 6 15.95 13.37 -0.93
CA SER A 6 16.11 12.27 0.02
C SER A 6 16.40 10.95 -0.70
N GLU A 7 17.27 10.12 -0.12
CA GLU A 7 17.51 8.77 -0.62
C GLU A 7 16.20 7.95 -0.62
N PRO A 8 15.94 7.17 -1.69
CA PRO A 8 14.74 6.33 -1.75
C PRO A 8 14.79 5.26 -0.67
N ILE A 9 13.65 5.02 -0.03
CA ILE A 9 13.47 3.97 0.97
C ILE A 9 13.34 2.58 0.32
N ILE A 10 12.83 2.53 -0.92
CA ILE A 10 12.83 1.34 -1.79
C ILE A 10 13.48 1.71 -3.11
N ARG A 11 14.45 0.91 -3.57
CA ARG A 11 15.06 1.04 -4.89
C ARG A 11 15.06 -0.31 -5.59
N VAL A 12 14.45 -0.36 -6.77
CA VAL A 12 14.44 -1.52 -7.67
C VAL A 12 15.21 -1.15 -8.91
N GLN A 13 16.17 -2.00 -9.33
CA GLN A 13 17.04 -1.73 -10.46
C GLN A 13 17.09 -2.93 -11.40
N ASN A 14 16.82 -2.69 -12.69
CA ASN A 14 16.89 -3.67 -13.78
C ASN A 14 16.17 -4.99 -13.47
N LEU A 15 15.01 -4.92 -12.80
CA LEU A 15 14.28 -6.09 -12.33
C LEU A 15 13.72 -6.92 -13.48
N VAL A 16 14.02 -8.21 -13.48
CA VAL A 16 13.47 -9.18 -14.43
C VAL A 16 12.78 -10.30 -13.68
N ASN A 17 11.46 -10.38 -13.82
CA ASN A 17 10.65 -11.50 -13.33
C ASN A 17 10.14 -12.33 -14.48
N ARG A 18 10.32 -13.66 -14.40
CA ARG A 18 9.84 -14.62 -15.40
C ARG A 18 9.29 -15.87 -14.71
N PHE A 19 8.19 -16.37 -15.22
CA PHE A 19 7.55 -17.62 -14.77
C PHE A 19 7.43 -18.56 -15.98
N GLY A 20 8.19 -19.63 -15.96
CA GLY A 20 8.34 -20.50 -17.14
C GLY A 20 8.88 -19.71 -18.34
N ASN A 21 8.12 -19.66 -19.42
CA ASN A 21 8.48 -18.91 -20.63
C ASN A 21 7.92 -17.47 -20.66
N GLU A 22 7.13 -17.08 -19.69
CA GLU A 22 6.49 -15.77 -19.64
C GLU A 22 7.32 -14.78 -18.82
N THR A 23 7.82 -13.72 -19.48
CA THR A 23 8.47 -12.58 -18.81
C THR A 23 7.40 -11.58 -18.41
N VAL A 24 7.33 -11.31 -17.12
CA VAL A 24 6.36 -10.36 -16.51
C VAL A 24 6.98 -8.97 -16.38
N HIS A 25 8.20 -8.88 -15.89
CA HIS A 25 8.98 -7.64 -15.83
C HIS A 25 10.28 -7.80 -16.60
N ASP A 26 10.67 -6.78 -17.37
CA ASP A 26 11.83 -6.78 -18.25
C ASP A 26 12.67 -5.51 -18.08
N GLY A 27 13.61 -5.54 -17.12
CA GLY A 27 14.45 -4.40 -16.81
C GLY A 27 13.66 -3.24 -16.19
N LEU A 28 12.89 -3.52 -15.13
CA LEU A 28 12.06 -2.53 -14.42
C LEU A 28 12.89 -1.78 -13.38
N ASP A 29 12.81 -0.44 -13.39
CA ASP A 29 13.42 0.43 -12.40
C ASP A 29 12.35 1.20 -11.64
N LEU A 30 12.45 1.26 -10.30
CA LEU A 30 11.48 1.96 -9.45
C LEU A 30 12.18 2.51 -8.21
N GLU A 31 11.84 3.75 -7.85
CA GLU A 31 12.21 4.35 -6.58
C GLU A 31 10.97 4.80 -5.81
N VAL A 32 10.94 4.50 -4.51
CA VAL A 32 9.92 4.96 -3.57
C VAL A 32 10.59 5.79 -2.50
N PHE A 33 10.05 6.98 -2.23
CA PHE A 33 10.61 7.91 -1.27
C PHE A 33 9.92 7.82 0.09
N ARG A 34 10.63 8.16 1.14
CA ARG A 34 10.11 8.14 2.51
C ARG A 34 8.90 9.08 2.66
N GLY A 35 7.83 8.57 3.29
CA GLY A 35 6.61 9.32 3.57
C GLY A 35 5.70 9.56 2.38
N GLU A 36 5.99 9.01 1.18
CA GLU A 36 5.07 9.09 0.05
C GLU A 36 4.03 7.96 0.05
N VAL A 37 2.91 8.21 -0.61
CA VAL A 37 1.95 7.19 -1.04
C VAL A 37 2.18 6.95 -2.54
N LEU A 38 2.77 5.81 -2.89
CA LEU A 38 2.94 5.37 -4.27
C LEU A 38 1.83 4.39 -4.65
N GLY A 39 0.98 4.78 -5.60
CA GLY A 39 -0.02 3.88 -6.19
C GLY A 39 0.59 3.10 -7.36
N VAL A 40 0.38 1.79 -7.42
CA VAL A 40 0.83 0.94 -8.54
C VAL A 40 -0.37 0.42 -9.30
N VAL A 41 -0.46 0.77 -10.58
CA VAL A 41 -1.55 0.41 -11.48
C VAL A 41 -1.05 -0.30 -12.73
N GLY A 42 -1.97 -0.91 -13.46
CA GLY A 42 -1.69 -1.62 -14.71
C GLY A 42 -2.81 -2.60 -15.05
N ALA A 43 -2.82 -3.13 -16.25
CA ALA A 43 -3.80 -4.13 -16.70
C ALA A 43 -3.81 -5.37 -15.79
N SER A 44 -4.92 -6.12 -15.82
CA SER A 44 -4.95 -7.43 -15.17
C SER A 44 -3.84 -8.31 -15.73
N GLY A 45 -3.10 -9.01 -14.88
CA GLY A 45 -1.96 -9.84 -15.29
C GLY A 45 -0.68 -9.08 -15.61
N SER A 46 -0.63 -7.73 -15.50
CA SER A 46 0.60 -6.95 -15.77
C SER A 46 1.74 -7.19 -14.79
N GLY A 47 1.50 -7.88 -13.66
CA GLY A 47 2.54 -8.22 -12.69
C GLY A 47 2.59 -7.33 -11.45
N LYS A 48 1.58 -6.50 -11.16
CA LYS A 48 1.55 -5.61 -9.98
C LYS A 48 1.83 -6.34 -8.67
N SER A 49 1.07 -7.39 -8.37
CA SER A 49 1.28 -8.21 -7.16
C SER A 49 2.58 -9.00 -7.21
N VAL A 50 3.09 -9.33 -8.42
CA VAL A 50 4.42 -9.93 -8.58
C VAL A 50 5.50 -8.94 -8.16
N LEU A 51 5.40 -7.67 -8.59
CA LEU A 51 6.32 -6.61 -8.18
C LEU A 51 6.32 -6.43 -6.67
N LEU A 52 5.15 -6.26 -6.06
CA LEU A 52 5.01 -6.15 -4.61
C LEU A 52 5.67 -7.34 -3.90
N ARG A 53 5.31 -8.58 -4.28
CA ARG A 53 5.88 -9.81 -3.68
C ARG A 53 7.39 -9.93 -3.88
N THR A 54 7.92 -9.39 -4.97
CA THR A 54 9.37 -9.37 -5.20
C THR A 54 10.05 -8.36 -4.28
N ILE A 55 9.46 -7.17 -4.09
CA ILE A 55 10.00 -6.14 -3.19
C ILE A 55 10.06 -6.63 -1.74
N ILE A 56 9.04 -7.36 -1.29
CA ILE A 56 9.01 -7.91 0.09
C ILE A 56 9.71 -9.28 0.22
N GLY A 57 10.45 -9.73 -0.81
CA GLY A 57 11.27 -10.95 -0.76
C GLY A 57 10.50 -12.28 -0.90
N LEU A 58 9.18 -12.26 -1.18
CA LEU A 58 8.37 -13.47 -1.37
C LEU A 58 8.57 -14.13 -2.75
N ASN A 59 9.02 -13.36 -3.76
CA ASN A 59 9.37 -13.86 -5.07
C ASN A 59 10.83 -13.53 -5.37
N ARG A 60 11.56 -14.51 -5.91
CA ARG A 60 12.94 -14.29 -6.34
C ARG A 60 12.97 -13.97 -7.85
N PRO A 61 13.45 -12.80 -8.25
CA PRO A 61 13.57 -12.43 -9.66
C PRO A 61 14.72 -13.22 -10.33
N ILE A 62 14.75 -13.23 -11.67
CA ILE A 62 15.84 -13.84 -12.43
C ILE A 62 17.07 -12.91 -12.47
N ALA A 63 16.83 -11.59 -12.53
CA ALA A 63 17.88 -10.59 -12.55
C ALA A 63 17.36 -9.28 -11.92
N GLY A 64 18.29 -8.40 -11.60
CA GLY A 64 18.03 -7.10 -10.99
C GLY A 64 18.35 -7.08 -9.50
N ARG A 65 18.18 -5.90 -8.92
CA ARG A 65 18.46 -5.63 -7.51
C ARG A 65 17.25 -4.98 -6.85
N VAL A 66 16.98 -5.36 -5.62
CA VAL A 66 15.92 -4.76 -4.80
C VAL A 66 16.51 -4.35 -3.46
N GLU A 67 16.56 -3.05 -3.22
CA GLU A 67 17.02 -2.49 -1.95
C GLU A 67 15.81 -1.93 -1.19
N VAL A 68 15.73 -2.27 0.10
CA VAL A 68 14.77 -1.71 1.05
C VAL A 68 15.56 -1.26 2.28
N PHE A 69 15.40 -0.02 2.71
CA PHE A 69 16.21 0.62 3.76
C PHE A 69 17.73 0.55 3.49
N GLY A 70 18.13 0.60 2.21
CA GLY A 70 19.54 0.47 1.81
C GLY A 70 20.10 -0.96 1.83
N HIS A 71 19.30 -1.96 2.19
CA HIS A 71 19.69 -3.37 2.20
C HIS A 71 19.21 -4.08 0.94
N ASP A 72 20.11 -4.78 0.25
CA ASP A 72 19.73 -5.66 -0.87
C ASP A 72 19.05 -6.91 -0.32
N ILE A 73 17.70 -6.93 -0.39
CA ILE A 73 16.88 -8.00 0.20
C ILE A 73 17.04 -9.36 -0.50
N LEU A 74 17.63 -9.38 -1.70
CA LEU A 74 17.89 -10.62 -2.46
C LEU A 74 19.23 -11.26 -2.11
N ALA A 75 20.16 -10.47 -1.55
CA ALA A 75 21.51 -10.86 -1.20
C ALA A 75 21.77 -10.94 0.31
N ILE A 76 20.91 -10.33 1.12
CA ILE A 76 21.03 -10.30 2.58
C ILE A 76 20.87 -11.69 3.20
N SER A 77 21.55 -11.95 4.33
CA SER A 77 21.36 -13.19 5.09
C SER A 77 19.96 -13.29 5.68
N HIS A 78 19.50 -14.49 5.99
CA HIS A 78 18.19 -14.73 6.61
C HIS A 78 18.00 -13.92 7.91
N ALA A 79 19.04 -13.82 8.73
CA ALA A 79 19.00 -13.01 9.96
C ALA A 79 18.85 -11.50 9.64
N GLY A 80 19.60 -11.00 8.64
CA GLY A 80 19.47 -9.61 8.19
C GLY A 80 18.09 -9.32 7.57
N GLN A 81 17.53 -10.27 6.82
CA GLN A 81 16.18 -10.13 6.25
C GLN A 81 15.13 -9.97 7.36
N ARG A 82 15.20 -10.77 8.43
CA ARG A 82 14.30 -10.65 9.59
C ARG A 82 14.38 -9.29 10.28
N GLU A 83 15.57 -8.67 10.33
CA GLU A 83 15.71 -7.32 10.89
C GLU A 83 15.04 -6.26 10.02
N VAL A 84 15.20 -6.36 8.70
CA VAL A 84 14.56 -5.44 7.74
C VAL A 84 13.04 -5.63 7.73
N GLU A 85 12.54 -6.87 7.82
CA GLU A 85 11.11 -7.20 7.82
C GLU A 85 10.33 -6.58 8.98
N LYS A 86 10.96 -6.28 10.12
CA LYS A 86 10.33 -5.58 11.24
C LYS A 86 9.85 -4.17 10.87
N HIS A 87 10.48 -3.55 9.87
CA HIS A 87 10.22 -2.17 9.47
C HIS A 87 9.15 -2.04 8.39
N TRP A 88 8.55 -3.15 7.95
CA TRP A 88 7.40 -3.07 7.05
C TRP A 88 6.23 -3.95 7.50
N GLY A 89 5.02 -3.53 7.10
CA GLY A 89 3.80 -4.31 7.25
C GLY A 89 3.18 -4.62 5.90
N VAL A 90 2.44 -5.72 5.80
CA VAL A 90 1.79 -6.13 4.56
C VAL A 90 0.31 -6.41 4.79
N LEU A 91 -0.55 -5.77 4.00
CA LEU A 91 -1.97 -6.07 3.88
C LEU A 91 -2.21 -6.73 2.51
N PHE A 92 -2.49 -8.02 2.49
CA PHE A 92 -2.90 -8.72 1.28
C PHE A 92 -4.39 -8.54 0.99
N GLN A 93 -4.78 -8.79 -0.25
CA GLN A 93 -6.09 -8.49 -0.84
C GLN A 93 -7.29 -8.84 0.06
N ASP A 94 -7.34 -10.00 0.70
CA ASP A 94 -8.44 -10.42 1.58
C ASP A 94 -8.15 -10.24 3.08
N GLY A 95 -7.15 -9.40 3.42
CA GLY A 95 -6.66 -9.24 4.78
C GLY A 95 -5.75 -10.38 5.24
N ALA A 96 -5.84 -11.56 4.63
CA ALA A 96 -5.06 -12.77 4.93
C ALA A 96 -4.99 -13.10 6.43
N LEU A 97 -6.09 -12.91 7.16
CA LEU A 97 -6.19 -13.25 8.58
C LEU A 97 -6.23 -14.78 8.77
N PHE A 98 -5.57 -15.25 9.82
CA PHE A 98 -5.70 -16.63 10.26
C PHE A 98 -7.11 -16.86 10.78
N SER A 99 -7.88 -17.70 10.12
CA SER A 99 -9.30 -17.94 10.42
C SER A 99 -9.56 -18.56 11.79
N SER A 100 -8.58 -19.27 12.33
CA SER A 100 -8.60 -19.92 13.64
C SER A 100 -8.19 -19.01 14.80
N LEU A 101 -7.74 -17.80 14.51
CA LEU A 101 -7.31 -16.82 15.50
C LEU A 101 -8.31 -15.66 15.57
N THR A 102 -8.48 -15.09 16.75
CA THR A 102 -9.22 -13.83 16.94
C THR A 102 -8.47 -12.66 16.27
N VAL A 103 -9.10 -11.49 16.18
CA VAL A 103 -8.44 -10.28 15.65
C VAL A 103 -7.23 -9.91 16.51
N ALA A 104 -7.35 -9.92 17.84
CA ALA A 104 -6.23 -9.62 18.73
C ALA A 104 -5.08 -10.62 18.57
N GLU A 105 -5.39 -11.91 18.48
CA GLU A 105 -4.38 -12.94 18.22
C GLU A 105 -3.72 -12.79 16.85
N ASN A 106 -4.46 -12.40 15.80
CA ASN A 106 -3.91 -12.09 14.49
C ASN A 106 -2.92 -10.92 14.55
N ILE A 107 -3.25 -9.85 15.28
CA ILE A 107 -2.36 -8.70 15.50
C ILE A 107 -1.14 -9.14 16.32
N GLY A 108 -1.30 -10.07 17.25
CA GLY A 108 -0.24 -10.63 18.06
C GLY A 108 0.76 -11.53 17.30
N VAL A 109 0.41 -12.05 16.11
CA VAL A 109 1.29 -12.95 15.35
C VAL A 109 2.66 -12.32 15.06
N PRO A 110 2.78 -11.15 14.43
CA PRO A 110 4.09 -10.53 14.21
C PRO A 110 4.81 -10.17 15.52
N LEU A 111 4.09 -9.79 16.57
CA LEU A 111 4.71 -9.51 17.87
C LEU A 111 5.38 -10.76 18.45
N LYS A 112 4.72 -11.92 18.39
CA LYS A 112 5.27 -13.22 18.83
C LYS A 112 6.47 -13.68 18.00
N GLU A 113 6.46 -13.36 16.70
CA GLU A 113 7.51 -13.76 15.76
C GLU A 113 8.83 -13.00 16.03
N TYR A 114 8.73 -11.72 16.35
CA TYR A 114 9.89 -10.84 16.43
C TYR A 114 10.30 -10.45 17.85
N TYR A 115 9.41 -10.58 18.84
CA TYR A 115 9.68 -10.16 20.22
C TYR A 115 9.27 -11.23 21.22
N ASP A 116 10.07 -11.38 22.26
CA ASP A 116 9.74 -12.15 23.46
C ASP A 116 9.11 -11.19 24.49
N MET A 117 7.77 -11.12 24.50
CA MET A 117 7.05 -10.23 25.40
C MET A 117 5.87 -10.93 26.08
N PRO A 118 5.43 -10.46 27.28
CA PRO A 118 4.28 -11.02 27.98
C PRO A 118 3.00 -10.91 27.16
N LEU A 119 2.13 -11.94 27.24
CA LEU A 119 0.82 -11.97 26.54
C LEU A 119 -0.02 -10.72 26.84
N ARG A 120 -0.05 -10.29 28.11
CA ARG A 120 -0.79 -9.08 28.52
C ARG A 120 -0.38 -7.84 27.71
N LEU A 121 0.92 -7.66 27.48
CA LEU A 121 1.41 -6.52 26.69
C LEU A 121 1.01 -6.65 25.22
N MET A 122 1.02 -7.86 24.67
CA MET A 122 0.53 -8.11 23.31
C MET A 122 -0.96 -7.77 23.17
N ASP A 123 -1.77 -8.12 24.17
CA ASP A 123 -3.21 -7.82 24.18
C ASP A 123 -3.45 -6.29 24.26
N GLU A 124 -2.67 -5.57 25.07
CA GLU A 124 -2.73 -4.11 25.16
C GLU A 124 -2.33 -3.45 23.82
N ILE A 125 -1.26 -3.93 23.17
CA ILE A 125 -0.86 -3.46 21.82
C ILE A 125 -1.96 -3.79 20.81
N ALA A 126 -2.51 -4.99 20.82
CA ALA A 126 -3.57 -5.39 19.90
C ALA A 126 -4.80 -4.51 20.05
N ALA A 127 -5.24 -4.22 21.28
CA ALA A 127 -6.36 -3.33 21.56
C ALA A 127 -6.10 -1.91 21.04
N PHE A 128 -4.88 -1.39 21.23
CA PHE A 128 -4.46 -0.10 20.69
C PHE A 128 -4.49 -0.08 19.14
N LYS A 129 -3.98 -1.15 18.48
CA LYS A 129 -4.00 -1.24 17.02
C LYS A 129 -5.42 -1.37 16.45
N VAL A 130 -6.31 -2.06 17.14
CA VAL A 130 -7.76 -2.11 16.82
C VAL A 130 -8.35 -0.69 16.82
N GLY A 131 -8.02 0.11 17.85
CA GLY A 131 -8.47 1.50 17.95
C GLY A 131 -7.90 2.40 16.83
N ILE A 132 -6.60 2.30 16.53
CA ILE A 132 -5.93 3.10 15.49
C ILE A 132 -6.59 2.92 14.12
N VAL A 133 -7.03 1.71 13.77
CA VAL A 133 -7.68 1.46 12.49
C VAL A 133 -9.20 1.73 12.51
N GLY A 134 -9.71 2.33 13.59
CA GLY A 134 -11.11 2.72 13.72
C GLY A 134 -12.08 1.54 13.82
N LEU A 135 -11.66 0.41 14.36
CA LEU A 135 -12.56 -0.71 14.65
C LEU A 135 -13.25 -0.50 16.00
N PRO A 136 -14.53 -0.93 16.14
CA PRO A 136 -15.25 -0.86 17.41
C PRO A 136 -14.55 -1.62 18.53
N GLU A 137 -14.73 -1.14 19.76
CA GLU A 137 -14.32 -1.86 20.97
C GLU A 137 -14.91 -3.29 20.99
N GLY A 138 -14.17 -4.25 21.54
CA GLY A 138 -14.54 -5.67 21.52
C GLY A 138 -14.30 -6.39 20.19
N THR A 139 -13.88 -5.69 19.12
CA THR A 139 -13.54 -6.36 17.85
C THR A 139 -12.35 -7.31 18.01
N GLY A 140 -11.44 -7.03 18.93
CA GLY A 140 -10.29 -7.89 19.22
C GLY A 140 -10.63 -9.35 19.54
N GLU A 141 -11.78 -9.59 20.16
CA GLU A 141 -12.26 -10.93 20.56
C GLU A 141 -12.97 -11.70 19.42
N LYS A 142 -13.27 -11.04 18.29
CA LYS A 142 -13.98 -11.66 17.17
C LYS A 142 -13.03 -12.45 16.27
N TYR A 143 -13.60 -13.53 15.70
CA TYR A 143 -12.95 -14.27 14.62
C TYR A 143 -13.19 -13.63 13.25
N PRO A 144 -12.32 -13.83 12.26
CA PRO A 144 -12.48 -13.28 10.90
C PRO A 144 -13.83 -13.58 10.25
N SER A 145 -14.45 -14.74 10.56
CA SER A 145 -15.78 -15.13 10.08
C SER A 145 -16.92 -14.25 10.59
N GLN A 146 -16.71 -13.53 11.69
CA GLN A 146 -17.70 -12.65 12.32
C GLN A 146 -17.58 -11.19 11.86
N LEU A 147 -16.63 -10.88 10.95
CA LEU A 147 -16.34 -9.55 10.50
C LEU A 147 -16.96 -9.25 9.13
N SER A 148 -17.41 -8.01 8.92
CA SER A 148 -17.69 -7.50 7.58
C SER A 148 -16.43 -7.44 6.71
N GLY A 149 -16.58 -7.24 5.39
CA GLY A 149 -15.44 -7.08 4.47
C GLY A 149 -14.51 -5.93 4.90
N GLY A 150 -15.07 -4.77 5.20
CA GLY A 150 -14.31 -3.61 5.68
C GLY A 150 -13.62 -3.86 7.03
N MET A 151 -14.31 -4.49 7.98
CA MET A 151 -13.70 -4.87 9.26
C MET A 151 -12.54 -5.84 9.08
N ARG A 152 -12.64 -6.83 8.17
CA ARG A 152 -11.51 -7.74 7.86
C ARG A 152 -10.31 -7.00 7.31
N LYS A 153 -10.52 -6.06 6.38
CA LYS A 153 -9.45 -5.21 5.81
C LYS A 153 -8.77 -4.37 6.89
N ARG A 154 -9.56 -3.69 7.73
CA ARG A 154 -9.04 -2.89 8.86
C ARG A 154 -8.30 -3.77 9.88
N SER A 155 -8.78 -4.98 10.18
CA SER A 155 -8.07 -5.93 11.05
C SER A 155 -6.74 -6.41 10.44
N GLY A 156 -6.71 -6.66 9.12
CA GLY A 156 -5.48 -6.97 8.40
C GLY A 156 -4.49 -5.80 8.43
N LEU A 157 -4.98 -4.56 8.31
CA LEU A 157 -4.18 -3.35 8.45
C LEU A 157 -3.64 -3.19 9.88
N ALA A 158 -4.46 -3.45 10.91
CA ALA A 158 -4.02 -3.43 12.30
C ALA A 158 -2.86 -4.42 12.55
N ARG A 159 -2.95 -5.63 11.96
CA ARG A 159 -1.85 -6.60 12.01
C ARG A 159 -0.61 -6.10 11.27
N ALA A 160 -0.77 -5.49 10.08
CA ALA A 160 0.34 -4.91 9.33
C ALA A 160 1.06 -3.80 10.13
N LEU A 161 0.33 -3.08 10.96
CA LEU A 161 0.84 -2.01 11.82
C LEU A 161 1.39 -2.50 13.18
N ALA A 162 1.35 -3.80 13.48
CA ALA A 162 1.64 -4.32 14.82
C ALA A 162 3.05 -3.98 15.31
N LEU A 163 4.04 -3.94 14.41
CA LEU A 163 5.45 -3.67 14.71
C LEU A 163 5.84 -2.19 14.56
N ASP A 164 4.89 -1.26 14.42
CA ASP A 164 5.15 0.15 14.12
C ASP A 164 6.04 0.34 12.89
N PRO A 165 5.66 -0.20 11.73
CA PRO A 165 6.49 -0.20 10.53
C PRO A 165 6.67 1.22 9.97
N GLU A 166 7.75 1.42 9.20
CA GLU A 166 7.99 2.65 8.42
C GLU A 166 7.38 2.57 7.01
N ILE A 167 7.15 1.34 6.50
CA ILE A 167 6.51 1.09 5.21
C ILE A 167 5.31 0.17 5.39
N VAL A 168 4.21 0.48 4.69
CA VAL A 168 3.07 -0.44 4.58
C VAL A 168 2.82 -0.77 3.11
N PHE A 169 2.84 -2.07 2.81
CA PHE A 169 2.48 -2.61 1.50
C PHE A 169 1.01 -3.01 1.51
N LEU A 170 0.24 -2.49 0.56
CA LEU A 170 -1.19 -2.72 0.45
C LEU A 170 -1.48 -3.35 -0.93
N ASP A 171 -1.98 -4.59 -0.95
CA ASP A 171 -2.38 -5.27 -2.19
C ASP A 171 -3.91 -5.24 -2.31
N GLU A 172 -4.43 -4.35 -3.19
CA GLU A 172 -5.86 -4.15 -3.45
C GLU A 172 -6.68 -3.90 -2.16
N PRO A 173 -6.33 -2.89 -1.35
CA PRO A 173 -6.92 -2.74 0.00
C PRO A 173 -8.42 -2.44 -0.02
N THR A 174 -8.92 -1.72 -1.03
CA THR A 174 -10.34 -1.35 -1.18
C THR A 174 -11.16 -2.33 -2.01
N ALA A 175 -10.51 -3.35 -2.61
CA ALA A 175 -11.22 -4.33 -3.44
C ALA A 175 -12.33 -5.06 -2.67
N GLY A 176 -13.53 -5.08 -3.26
CA GLY A 176 -14.71 -5.73 -2.66
C GLY A 176 -15.41 -4.92 -1.57
N LEU A 177 -14.98 -3.70 -1.29
CA LEU A 177 -15.70 -2.74 -0.47
C LEU A 177 -16.72 -1.97 -1.31
N ASP A 178 -17.80 -1.51 -0.66
CA ASP A 178 -18.67 -0.50 -1.27
C ASP A 178 -17.94 0.86 -1.34
N PRO A 179 -18.41 1.81 -2.17
CA PRO A 179 -17.72 3.08 -2.38
C PRO A 179 -17.52 3.92 -1.10
N ILE A 180 -18.46 3.84 -0.14
CA ILE A 180 -18.38 4.58 1.11
C ILE A 180 -17.26 4.00 1.97
N ALA A 181 -17.27 2.68 2.16
CA ALA A 181 -16.26 1.98 2.94
C ALA A 181 -14.86 2.08 2.31
N ALA A 182 -14.76 2.13 0.97
CA ALA A 182 -13.49 2.39 0.27
C ALA A 182 -12.96 3.80 0.56
N GLY A 183 -13.81 4.82 0.45
CA GLY A 183 -13.42 6.20 0.77
C GLY A 183 -13.01 6.38 2.23
N GLU A 184 -13.72 5.73 3.17
CA GLU A 184 -13.32 5.73 4.60
C GLU A 184 -11.97 5.03 4.82
N PHE A 185 -11.66 3.99 4.05
CA PHE A 185 -10.35 3.33 4.11
C PHE A 185 -9.24 4.24 3.59
N ASP A 186 -9.49 4.98 2.51
CA ASP A 186 -8.52 5.95 1.97
C ASP A 186 -8.25 7.09 2.96
N VAL A 187 -9.29 7.61 3.61
CA VAL A 187 -9.14 8.60 4.71
C VAL A 187 -8.28 8.03 5.83
N LEU A 188 -8.54 6.79 6.26
CA LEU A 188 -7.74 6.11 7.28
C LEU A 188 -6.26 6.00 6.89
N ILE A 189 -5.95 5.60 5.66
CA ILE A 189 -4.56 5.50 5.18
C ILE A 189 -3.88 6.87 5.18
N ARG A 190 -4.57 7.93 4.74
CA ARG A 190 -4.05 9.30 4.76
C ARG A 190 -3.75 9.78 6.18
N ASP A 191 -4.66 9.53 7.12
CA ASP A 191 -4.51 9.92 8.52
C ASP A 191 -3.35 9.16 9.20
N LEU A 192 -3.24 7.85 8.96
CA LEU A 192 -2.13 7.03 9.44
C LEU A 192 -0.79 7.50 8.87
N ARG A 193 -0.73 7.78 7.55
CA ARG A 193 0.46 8.36 6.93
C ARG A 193 0.88 9.66 7.61
N SER A 194 -0.07 10.57 7.79
CA SER A 194 0.20 11.90 8.36
C SER A 194 0.62 11.83 9.83
N SER A 195 0.00 10.95 10.60
CA SER A 195 0.22 10.84 12.05
C SER A 195 1.46 10.01 12.40
N LEU A 196 1.76 8.97 11.62
CA LEU A 196 2.83 8.01 11.88
C LEU A 196 4.05 8.19 10.96
N GLY A 197 3.99 9.08 9.97
CA GLY A 197 5.05 9.27 8.99
C GLY A 197 5.25 8.07 8.04
N LEU A 198 4.18 7.28 7.80
CA LEU A 198 4.26 6.05 7.01
C LEU A 198 4.60 6.33 5.54
N THR A 199 5.39 5.45 4.96
CA THR A 199 5.51 5.28 3.50
C THR A 199 4.51 4.21 3.07
N VAL A 200 3.75 4.45 2.01
CA VAL A 200 2.73 3.51 1.54
C VAL A 200 3.03 3.09 0.10
N PHE A 201 3.19 1.79 -0.11
CA PHE A 201 3.25 1.18 -1.44
C PHE A 201 1.93 0.44 -1.68
N MET A 202 1.09 0.94 -2.57
CA MET A 202 -0.26 0.43 -2.76
C MET A 202 -0.45 -0.08 -4.19
N VAL A 203 -0.81 -1.35 -4.33
CA VAL A 203 -1.35 -1.89 -5.59
C VAL A 203 -2.85 -1.67 -5.58
N THR A 204 -3.38 -0.97 -6.59
CA THR A 204 -4.82 -0.76 -6.73
C THR A 204 -5.23 -0.62 -8.20
N HIS A 205 -6.50 -0.79 -8.48
CA HIS A 205 -7.13 -0.45 -9.75
C HIS A 205 -8.22 0.63 -9.57
N ASP A 206 -8.38 1.12 -8.35
CA ASP A 206 -9.37 2.13 -8.00
C ASP A 206 -8.82 3.53 -8.30
N LEU A 207 -9.48 4.21 -9.23
CA LEU A 207 -9.09 5.56 -9.66
C LEU A 207 -9.36 6.60 -8.56
N ASP A 208 -10.46 6.46 -7.81
CA ASP A 208 -10.80 7.40 -6.75
C ASP A 208 -9.72 7.38 -5.66
N THR A 209 -9.24 6.20 -5.27
CA THR A 209 -8.09 6.04 -4.36
C THR A 209 -6.83 6.71 -4.92
N LEU A 210 -6.51 6.52 -6.23
CA LEU A 210 -5.32 7.13 -6.83
C LEU A 210 -5.37 8.66 -6.78
N PHE A 211 -6.51 9.24 -7.11
CA PHE A 211 -6.69 10.68 -7.11
C PHE A 211 -6.72 11.28 -5.69
N SER A 212 -7.28 10.54 -4.72
CA SER A 212 -7.51 11.07 -3.37
C SER A 212 -6.28 11.04 -2.46
N ILE A 213 -5.41 10.00 -2.57
CA ILE A 213 -4.34 9.81 -1.57
C ILE A 213 -2.94 9.59 -2.15
N CYS A 214 -2.77 9.29 -3.45
CA CYS A 214 -1.45 9.01 -4.00
C CYS A 214 -0.69 10.29 -4.37
N ASP A 215 0.56 10.40 -3.95
CA ASP A 215 1.48 11.48 -4.36
C ASP A 215 2.04 11.21 -5.76
N ARG A 216 2.38 9.95 -6.05
CA ARG A 216 2.88 9.47 -7.34
C ARG A 216 2.20 8.17 -7.71
N VAL A 217 2.12 7.92 -8.99
CA VAL A 217 1.58 6.67 -9.53
C VAL A 217 2.60 6.01 -10.43
N ALA A 218 2.76 4.72 -10.25
CA ALA A 218 3.60 3.84 -11.04
C ALA A 218 2.73 2.97 -11.95
N VAL A 219 2.81 3.18 -13.25
CA VAL A 219 1.99 2.49 -14.26
C VAL A 219 2.79 1.36 -14.87
N LEU A 220 2.33 0.12 -14.68
CA LEU A 220 2.95 -1.08 -15.23
C LEU A 220 2.39 -1.37 -16.63
N VAL A 221 3.17 -1.05 -17.66
CA VAL A 221 2.84 -1.25 -19.08
C VAL A 221 4.05 -1.79 -19.83
N ASP A 222 3.81 -2.64 -20.83
CA ASP A 222 4.87 -3.22 -21.69
C ASP A 222 6.01 -3.87 -20.89
N LYS A 223 5.68 -4.54 -19.76
CA LYS A 223 6.64 -5.19 -18.83
C LYS A 223 7.61 -4.24 -18.14
N LYS A 224 7.41 -2.94 -18.29
CA LYS A 224 8.16 -1.83 -17.68
C LYS A 224 7.26 -0.98 -16.81
N ILE A 225 7.84 -0.04 -16.10
CA ILE A 225 7.11 0.87 -15.24
C ILE A 225 7.36 2.33 -15.66
N ARG A 226 6.29 3.13 -15.63
CA ARG A 226 6.35 4.59 -15.80
C ARG A 226 5.86 5.23 -14.52
N VAL A 227 6.65 6.10 -13.93
CA VAL A 227 6.34 6.73 -12.64
C VAL A 227 6.23 8.23 -12.81
N GLY A 228 5.21 8.82 -12.24
CA GLY A 228 5.01 10.26 -12.25
C GLY A 228 3.90 10.71 -11.30
N THR A 229 3.73 12.01 -11.17
CA THR A 229 2.51 12.58 -10.57
C THR A 229 1.32 12.31 -11.48
N LEU A 230 0.12 12.36 -10.94
CA LEU A 230 -1.09 12.23 -11.76
C LEU A 230 -1.12 13.22 -12.93
N GLU A 231 -0.70 14.48 -12.69
CA GLU A 231 -0.62 15.49 -13.73
C GLU A 231 0.33 15.10 -14.88
N GLN A 232 1.49 14.51 -14.55
CA GLN A 232 2.45 14.02 -15.54
C GLN A 232 1.89 12.84 -16.33
N LEU A 233 1.24 11.88 -15.67
CA LEU A 233 0.68 10.69 -16.30
C LEU A 233 -0.55 11.00 -17.17
N LEU A 234 -1.35 12.00 -16.80
CA LEU A 234 -2.44 12.49 -17.64
C LEU A 234 -1.96 13.05 -19.00
N ARG A 235 -0.70 13.51 -19.05
CA ARG A 235 -0.06 14.01 -20.29
C ARG A 235 0.77 12.93 -21.01
N ASP A 236 0.89 11.73 -20.44
CA ASP A 236 1.66 10.64 -21.08
C ASP A 236 0.92 10.14 -22.33
N ASN A 237 1.66 9.97 -23.43
CA ASN A 237 1.10 9.58 -24.73
C ASN A 237 0.92 8.06 -24.88
N HIS A 238 1.23 7.24 -23.87
CA HIS A 238 1.06 5.81 -23.96
C HIS A 238 -0.42 5.41 -24.10
N PRO A 239 -0.83 4.62 -25.11
CA PRO A 239 -2.24 4.35 -25.40
C PRO A 239 -3.03 3.78 -24.22
N TRP A 240 -2.41 2.86 -23.44
CA TRP A 240 -3.05 2.28 -22.27
C TRP A 240 -3.27 3.33 -21.16
N ILE A 241 -2.27 4.20 -20.91
CA ILE A 241 -2.33 5.25 -19.89
C ILE A 241 -3.44 6.24 -20.25
N GLN A 242 -3.49 6.66 -21.51
CA GLN A 242 -4.56 7.53 -22.02
C GLN A 242 -5.93 6.90 -21.82
N THR A 243 -6.11 5.63 -22.21
CA THR A 243 -7.39 4.93 -22.05
C THR A 243 -7.77 4.79 -20.57
N TYR A 244 -6.81 4.52 -19.69
CA TYR A 244 -7.04 4.29 -18.26
C TYR A 244 -7.48 5.58 -17.56
N PHE A 245 -6.74 6.67 -17.72
CA PHE A 245 -7.01 7.93 -17.03
C PHE A 245 -8.07 8.81 -17.72
N HIS A 246 -8.18 8.79 -19.04
CA HIS A 246 -9.17 9.59 -19.79
C HIS A 246 -10.41 8.80 -20.22
N GLY A 247 -10.51 7.53 -19.83
CA GLY A 247 -11.71 6.74 -20.01
C GLY A 247 -12.91 7.28 -19.18
N PRO A 248 -14.10 6.71 -19.33
CA PRO A 248 -15.30 7.19 -18.62
C PRO A 248 -15.14 7.26 -17.10
N ARG A 249 -14.47 6.27 -16.49
CA ARG A 249 -14.19 6.22 -15.04
C ARG A 249 -13.14 7.24 -14.62
N GLY A 250 -12.05 7.40 -15.39
CA GLY A 250 -11.01 8.40 -15.12
C GLY A 250 -11.55 9.83 -15.16
N ARG A 251 -12.43 10.14 -16.12
CA ARG A 251 -13.10 11.45 -16.19
C ARG A 251 -14.01 11.72 -15.00
N ALA A 252 -14.73 10.71 -14.51
CA ALA A 252 -15.59 10.85 -13.34
C ALA A 252 -14.75 11.15 -12.08
N ALA A 253 -13.64 10.45 -11.87
CA ALA A 253 -12.71 10.69 -10.76
C ALA A 253 -12.08 12.08 -10.82
N LEU A 254 -11.64 12.54 -12.00
CA LEU A 254 -11.09 13.90 -12.20
C LEU A 254 -12.12 15.00 -11.87
N LEU A 255 -13.39 14.80 -12.18
CA LEU A 255 -14.46 15.75 -11.87
C LEU A 255 -14.75 15.79 -10.36
N SER A 256 -14.70 14.67 -9.66
CA SER A 256 -14.91 14.63 -8.22
C SER A 256 -13.76 15.33 -7.45
N GLU A 257 -12.53 15.18 -7.88
CA GLU A 257 -11.38 15.87 -7.27
C GLU A 257 -11.46 17.40 -7.46
N SER A 258 -11.87 17.86 -8.62
CA SER A 258 -12.03 19.30 -8.89
C SER A 258 -13.06 19.98 -7.99
N GLN A 259 -14.02 19.23 -7.44
CA GLN A 259 -15.04 19.73 -6.51
C GLN A 259 -14.58 19.73 -5.05
N HIS A 260 -13.56 18.94 -4.68
CA HIS A 260 -13.04 18.81 -3.31
C HIS A 260 -11.74 19.60 -3.08
N SER A 261 -11.25 20.36 -4.06
CA SER A 261 -10.02 21.14 -3.93
C SER A 261 -10.27 22.42 -3.12
N PRO A 262 -9.54 22.70 -2.02
CA PRO A 262 -9.81 23.80 -1.08
C PRO A 262 -9.65 25.23 -1.66
N LYS A 263 -9.32 25.35 -2.94
CA LYS A 263 -9.22 26.67 -3.62
C LYS A 263 -10.55 27.38 -3.86
N GLN A 264 -11.71 26.74 -3.64
CA GLN A 264 -13.02 27.38 -3.81
C GLN A 264 -13.64 27.91 -2.51
N GLU A 265 -13.25 27.44 -1.33
CA GLU A 265 -13.76 27.99 -0.07
C GLU A 265 -13.28 29.43 0.23
N ALA A 266 -12.13 29.83 -0.29
CA ALA A 266 -11.60 31.19 -0.12
C ALA A 266 -12.33 32.28 -0.93
N ARG A 267 -13.24 31.93 -1.83
CA ARG A 267 -14.02 32.91 -2.63
C ARG A 267 -15.41 33.20 -2.09
N LEU A 268 -15.91 32.41 -1.14
CA LEU A 268 -17.25 32.58 -0.56
C LEU A 268 -17.27 33.33 0.78
N THR A 269 -16.12 33.69 1.35
CA THR A 269 -16.01 34.37 2.63
C THR A 269 -15.45 35.81 2.55
N ALA A 270 -15.58 36.49 1.40
CA ALA A 270 -15.32 37.92 1.33
C ALA A 270 -16.59 38.67 1.74
N PRO A 271 -16.58 39.47 2.82
CA PRO A 271 -17.72 40.31 3.20
C PRO A 271 -17.88 41.45 2.19
N LEU A 272 -19.14 41.75 1.88
CA LEU A 272 -19.58 42.92 1.14
C LEU A 272 -19.31 44.22 1.93
#